data_4c1860a1357fc841e133e882632ce5a3
#
_entry.id   4c1860a1357fc841e133e882632ce5a3
#
_cell.length_a   1.000
_cell.length_b   1.000
_cell.length_c   1.000
_cell.angle_alpha   90.00
_cell.angle_beta   90.00
_cell.angle_gamma   90.00
#
_symmetry.space_group_name_H-M   'P 1'
#
loop_
_entity.id
_entity.type
_entity.pdbx_description
1 polymer ?
#
loop_
_entity_poly.entity_id
_entity_poly.type
_entity_poly.pdbx_seq_one_letter_code
_entity_poly.pdbx_strand_id
1 'polypeptide(L)'
;MKSKDSKSEKRVELDSEEQLKKLAERIKSLRVNKGYTSYETFAYEHNISRAQFGRYEKGQDIRYSSLIKVISAFGMTPGEFFSEGFD
;
A
#
# COMPACT_ATOMS: atom_id res chain seq x y z
N MET A 1 25.72 -9.56 12.19
CA MET A 1 25.36 -9.73 12.65
C MET A 1 25.18 -9.70 12.98
N LYS A 2 25.19 -9.71 13.16
CA LYS A 2 24.96 -9.82 13.84
C LYS A 2 24.60 -9.63 14.45
N SER A 3 24.67 -9.66 14.80
CA SER A 3 24.36 -9.69 15.66
C SER A 3 24.04 -9.31 16.03
N LYS A 4 24.01 -9.25 16.20
CA LYS A 4 23.60 -9.04 16.85
C LYS A 4 23.22 -8.64 17.46
N ASP A 5 23.69 -8.51 17.63
CA ASP A 5 23.23 -8.38 18.34
C ASP A 5 22.42 -7.86 18.59
N SER A 6 22.18 -8.04 18.63
CA SER A 6 20.96 -7.69 18.70
C SER A 6 20.22 -7.42 19.93
N LYS A 7 20.61 -7.64 20.90
CA LYS A 7 19.99 -7.43 22.06
C LYS A 7 19.78 -6.04 22.39
N SER A 8 20.61 -5.16 22.07
CA SER A 8 20.43 -3.77 22.29
C SER A 8 19.59 -3.13 21.24
N GLU A 9 19.14 -3.90 20.29
CA GLU A 9 18.34 -3.38 19.22
C GLU A 9 16.93 -3.15 19.64
N LYS A 10 16.34 -2.09 19.14
CA LYS A 10 14.98 -1.79 19.43
C LYS A 10 14.07 -2.80 18.75
N ARG A 11 13.14 -3.33 19.51
CA ARG A 11 12.16 -4.22 18.93
C ARG A 11 10.95 -3.41 18.52
N VAL A 12 10.50 -3.59 17.31
CA VAL A 12 9.32 -2.91 16.81
C VAL A 12 8.20 -3.93 16.68
N GLU A 13 7.09 -3.63 17.34
CA GLU A 13 5.93 -4.53 17.26
C GLU A 13 4.95 -3.95 16.27
N LEU A 14 4.69 -4.69 15.23
CA LEU A 14 3.80 -4.24 14.19
C LEU A 14 2.49 -5.00 14.26
N ASP A 15 1.40 -4.24 14.15
CA ASP A 15 0.07 -4.80 14.06
C ASP A 15 -0.31 -4.83 12.59
N SER A 16 -0.55 -6.01 12.05
CA SER A 16 -0.80 -6.13 10.62
C SER A 16 -2.05 -5.40 10.18
N GLU A 17 -3.09 -5.35 11.02
CA GLU A 17 -4.30 -4.64 10.65
C GLU A 17 -4.04 -3.15 10.54
N GLU A 18 -3.22 -2.61 11.43
CA GLU A 18 -2.89 -1.22 11.38
C GLU A 18 -2.04 -0.90 10.16
N GLN A 19 -1.13 -1.81 9.81
CA GLN A 19 -0.30 -1.63 8.63
C GLN A 19 -1.15 -1.67 7.36
N LEU A 20 -2.14 -2.57 7.31
CA LEU A 20 -3.04 -2.63 6.16
C LEU A 20 -3.89 -1.38 6.05
N LYS A 21 -4.25 -0.77 7.17
CA LYS A 21 -4.99 0.47 7.14
C LYS A 21 -4.15 1.59 6.56
N LYS A 22 -2.88 1.65 6.94
CA LYS A 22 -1.96 2.65 6.39
C LYS A 22 -1.79 2.44 4.90
N LEU A 23 -1.70 1.19 4.47
CA LEU A 23 -1.59 0.86 3.06
C LEU A 23 -2.82 1.33 2.30
N ALA A 24 -4.00 1.05 2.85
CA ALA A 24 -5.26 1.46 2.23
C ALA A 24 -5.34 2.98 2.08
N GLU A 25 -4.91 3.70 3.11
CA GLU A 25 -4.95 5.16 3.08
C GLU A 25 -3.95 5.71 2.07
N ARG A 26 -2.79 5.08 1.95
CA ARG A 26 -1.80 5.50 0.97
C ARG A 26 -2.34 5.33 -0.45
N ILE A 27 -2.93 4.16 -0.72
CA ILE A 27 -3.51 3.87 -2.03
C ILE A 27 -4.60 4.88 -2.36
N LYS A 28 -5.50 5.11 -1.41
CA LYS A 28 -6.59 6.04 -1.64
C LYS A 28 -6.09 7.46 -1.86
N SER A 29 -5.13 7.88 -1.08
CA SER A 29 -4.57 9.22 -1.20
C SER A 29 -3.93 9.44 -2.57
N LEU A 30 -3.18 8.44 -3.04
CA LEU A 30 -2.54 8.56 -4.35
C LEU A 30 -3.57 8.59 -5.47
N ARG A 31 -4.63 7.80 -5.33
CA ARG A 31 -5.69 7.80 -6.34
C ARG A 31 -6.36 9.17 -6.42
N VAL A 32 -6.71 9.71 -5.27
CA VAL A 32 -7.38 11.01 -5.22
C VAL A 32 -6.45 12.11 -5.77
N ASN A 33 -5.17 12.04 -5.41
CA ASN A 33 -4.20 13.03 -5.89
C ASN A 33 -4.01 12.98 -7.39
N LYS A 34 -4.28 11.83 -8.01
CA LYS A 34 -4.21 11.73 -9.46
C LYS A 34 -5.48 12.21 -10.14
N GLY A 35 -6.46 12.65 -9.36
CA GLY A 35 -7.69 13.20 -9.91
C GLY A 35 -8.83 12.20 -10.02
N TYR A 36 -8.67 11.00 -9.50
CA TYR A 36 -9.73 10.00 -9.56
C TYR A 36 -10.59 10.07 -8.32
N THR A 37 -11.81 10.55 -8.47
CA THR A 37 -12.74 10.59 -7.34
C THR A 37 -13.36 9.23 -7.08
N SER A 38 -13.34 8.34 -8.08
CA SER A 38 -13.92 7.02 -7.98
C SER A 38 -12.83 5.97 -8.10
N TYR A 39 -12.78 5.03 -7.14
CA TYR A 39 -11.80 3.95 -7.23
C TYR A 39 -12.12 3.01 -8.38
N GLU A 40 -13.40 2.94 -8.74
CA GLU A 40 -13.83 2.07 -9.84
C GLU A 40 -13.27 2.54 -11.17
N THR A 41 -13.27 3.85 -11.39
CA THR A 41 -12.73 4.41 -12.63
C THR A 41 -11.23 4.16 -12.71
N PHE A 42 -10.53 4.37 -11.60
CA PHE A 42 -9.08 4.12 -11.56
C PHE A 42 -8.78 2.65 -11.87
N ALA A 43 -9.50 1.75 -11.22
CA ALA A 43 -9.29 0.32 -11.42
C ALA A 43 -9.56 -0.09 -12.87
N TYR A 44 -10.64 0.43 -13.42
CA TYR A 44 -11.00 0.12 -14.80
C TYR A 44 -9.91 0.55 -15.77
N GLU A 45 -9.44 1.77 -15.62
CA GLU A 45 -8.45 2.32 -16.54
C GLU A 45 -7.09 1.64 -16.42
N HIS A 46 -6.81 1.05 -15.27
CA HIS A 46 -5.52 0.40 -15.07
C HIS A 46 -5.60 -1.13 -15.04
N ASN A 47 -6.73 -1.66 -15.52
CA ASN A 47 -6.90 -3.11 -15.65
C ASN A 47 -6.79 -3.84 -14.31
N ILE A 48 -7.35 -3.26 -13.27
CA ILE A 48 -7.38 -3.87 -11.95
C ILE A 48 -8.84 -4.21 -11.65
N SER A 49 -9.07 -5.36 -11.04
CA SER A 49 -10.41 -5.75 -10.64
C SER A 49 -11.00 -4.70 -9.71
N ARG A 50 -12.18 -4.17 -10.06
CA ARG A 50 -12.83 -3.16 -9.24
C ARG A 50 -13.14 -3.68 -7.84
N ALA A 51 -13.62 -4.90 -7.76
CA ALA A 51 -13.95 -5.49 -6.47
C ALA A 51 -12.70 -5.61 -5.59
N GLN A 52 -11.59 -6.04 -6.19
CA GLN A 52 -10.36 -6.18 -5.43
C GLN A 52 -9.79 -4.84 -5.02
N PHE A 53 -9.79 -3.87 -5.94
CA PHE A 53 -9.25 -2.56 -5.61
C PHE A 53 -10.05 -1.91 -4.48
N GLY A 54 -11.37 -2.08 -4.51
CA GLY A 54 -12.21 -1.58 -3.43
C GLY A 54 -11.85 -2.20 -2.09
N ARG A 55 -11.55 -3.49 -2.09
CA ARG A 55 -11.14 -4.16 -0.86
C ARG A 55 -9.78 -3.64 -0.37
N TYR A 56 -8.87 -3.36 -1.29
CA TYR A 56 -7.57 -2.81 -0.90
C TYR A 56 -7.73 -1.45 -0.19
N GLU A 57 -8.63 -0.62 -0.68
CA GLU A 57 -8.86 0.69 -0.07
C GLU A 57 -9.61 0.60 1.26
N LYS A 58 -10.15 -0.58 1.56
CA LYS A 58 -10.82 -0.80 2.84
C LYS A 58 -9.93 -1.48 3.86
N GLY A 59 -8.68 -1.70 3.53
CA GLY A 59 -7.74 -2.28 4.47
C GLY A 59 -7.66 -3.78 4.47
N GLN A 60 -8.21 -4.44 3.46
CA GLN A 60 -8.11 -5.88 3.37
C GLN A 60 -6.75 -6.26 2.79
N ASP A 61 -6.32 -7.47 3.09
CA ASP A 61 -5.00 -7.95 2.69
C ASP A 61 -4.83 -7.92 1.18
N ILE A 62 -3.61 -7.67 0.75
CA ILE A 62 -3.29 -7.60 -0.66
C ILE A 62 -2.00 -8.39 -0.88
N ARG A 63 -2.03 -9.25 -1.88
CA ARG A 63 -0.85 -10.00 -2.26
C ARG A 63 0.20 -9.01 -2.78
N TYR A 64 1.46 -9.23 -2.42
CA TYR A 64 2.50 -8.28 -2.81
C TYR A 64 2.58 -8.10 -4.33
N SER A 65 2.41 -9.19 -5.09
CA SER A 65 2.44 -9.07 -6.54
C SER A 65 1.31 -8.20 -7.08
N SER A 66 0.15 -8.21 -6.40
CA SER A 66 -0.95 -7.32 -6.78
C SER A 66 -0.66 -5.89 -6.39
N LEU A 67 -0.02 -5.70 -5.25
CA LEU A 67 0.37 -4.38 -4.81
C LEU A 67 1.36 -3.74 -5.78
N ILE A 68 2.28 -4.53 -6.32
CA ILE A 68 3.24 -4.03 -7.31
C ILE A 68 2.51 -3.48 -8.53
N LYS A 69 1.43 -4.14 -8.96
CA LYS A 69 0.64 -3.64 -10.07
C LYS A 69 0.00 -2.29 -9.74
N VAL A 70 -0.49 -2.15 -8.51
CA VAL A 70 -1.10 -0.91 -8.07
C VAL A 70 -0.05 0.20 -8.04
N ILE A 71 1.12 -0.09 -7.48
CA ILE A 71 2.21 0.89 -7.42
C ILE A 71 2.61 1.33 -8.82
N SER A 72 2.71 0.36 -9.73
CA SER A 72 3.05 0.65 -11.11
C SER A 72 2.00 1.53 -11.77
N ALA A 73 0.72 1.30 -11.46
CA ALA A 73 -0.36 2.12 -12.01
C ALA A 73 -0.25 3.57 -11.56
N PHE A 74 0.34 3.81 -10.39
CA PHE A 74 0.58 5.16 -9.91
C PHE A 74 1.84 5.78 -10.53
N GLY A 75 2.60 5.01 -11.31
CA GLY A 75 3.83 5.52 -11.91
C GLY A 75 4.96 5.69 -10.92
N MET A 76 4.98 4.86 -9.89
CA MET A 76 5.94 4.98 -8.79
C MET A 76 6.78 3.71 -8.67
N THR A 77 7.94 3.86 -8.04
CA THR A 77 8.70 2.71 -7.59
C THR A 77 8.20 2.30 -6.20
N PRO A 78 8.49 1.07 -5.75
CA PRO A 78 8.12 0.69 -4.39
C PRO A 78 8.73 1.62 -3.34
N GLY A 79 9.98 2.06 -3.54
CA GLY A 79 10.59 2.99 -2.60
C GLY A 79 9.83 4.29 -2.49
N GLU A 80 9.39 4.82 -3.61
CA GLU A 80 8.59 6.03 -3.61
C GLU A 80 7.25 5.81 -2.94
N PHE A 81 6.62 4.68 -3.23
CA PHE A 81 5.32 4.37 -2.67
C PHE A 81 5.38 4.30 -1.13
N PHE A 82 6.40 3.63 -0.60
CA PHE A 82 6.52 3.43 0.84
C PHE A 82 7.23 4.56 1.55
N SER A 83 7.57 5.65 0.84
CA SER A 83 8.32 6.74 1.44
C SER A 83 7.50 7.60 2.37
N GLU A 84 6.18 7.54 2.31
CA GLU A 84 5.34 8.28 3.24
C GLU A 84 4.07 7.51 3.54
N GLY A 85 3.50 7.80 4.70
CA GLY A 85 2.24 7.19 5.11
C GLY A 85 2.40 5.96 5.99
N PHE A 86 3.62 5.51 6.24
CA PHE A 86 3.84 4.26 6.97
C PHE A 86 4.55 4.42 8.31
N ASP A 87 4.92 5.64 8.68
CA ASP A 87 5.57 5.87 9.99
C ASP A 87 4.68 6.60 10.98
#